data_39870338f1429efa44b87b986ce4f16c
#
_entry.id   39870338f1429efa44b87b986ce4f16c
#
_cell.length_a   1.000
_cell.length_b   1.000
_cell.length_c   1.000
_cell.angle_alpha   90.00
_cell.angle_beta   90.00
_cell.angle_gamma   90.00
#
_symmetry.space_group_name_H-M   'P 1'
#
loop_
_entity.id
_entity.type
_entity.pdbx_description
1 polymer ?
#
loop_
_entity_poly.entity_id
_entity_poly.type
_entity_poly.pdbx_seq_one_letter_code
_entity_poly.pdbx_strand_id
1 'polypeptide(L)'
;MEKRDIIEFFDRCASTWDADMIKSDAIIGKILDNAEVGSGMEVLDVACGTGVMFDYYLERGVASVTGIDIAPEMAKIAAQKYATEPKVQVICADVEDYAFDRKFDRIVVYNAFPHFPYPKRLIKILAGLLKEDGRLTVAHGMSREAIDGHHSGAASKVSNGLMSADDLKRVFDPHFHVETVVSNRHMYQVSGVKRQAGEHSHGSLTHSHDHQPSENATPLEELLAMMKYLVSHNDAHAQEVADLARELLDAGKPQVYDEIMDAVSDFDMVNAKLAAILNRLTEE
;
A
#
# COMPACT_ATOMS: atom_id res chain seq x y z
N MET A 1 -6.54 -18.29 -1.27
CA MET A 1 -6.15 -17.65 -2.54
C MET A 1 -5.08 -18.52 -3.20
N GLU A 2 -5.38 -19.03 -4.39
CA GLU A 2 -4.46 -19.89 -5.13
C GLU A 2 -3.74 -19.07 -6.21
N LYS A 3 -2.43 -19.32 -6.42
CA LYS A 3 -1.63 -18.61 -7.44
C LYS A 3 -2.23 -18.69 -8.83
N ARG A 4 -2.85 -19.83 -9.18
CA ARG A 4 -3.54 -20.03 -10.46
C ARG A 4 -4.69 -19.01 -10.65
N ASP A 5 -5.49 -18.78 -9.61
CA ASP A 5 -6.63 -17.86 -9.71
C ASP A 5 -6.16 -16.41 -9.92
N ILE A 6 -5.01 -16.06 -9.31
CA ILE A 6 -4.35 -14.76 -9.52
C ILE A 6 -3.91 -14.61 -10.98
N ILE A 7 -3.19 -15.58 -11.53
CA ILE A 7 -2.74 -15.58 -12.91
C ILE A 7 -3.92 -15.43 -13.87
N GLU A 8 -4.95 -16.28 -13.73
CA GLU A 8 -6.13 -16.25 -14.59
C GLU A 8 -6.90 -14.91 -14.50
N PHE A 9 -6.93 -14.28 -13.35
CA PHE A 9 -7.56 -12.98 -13.17
C PHE A 9 -6.80 -11.88 -13.91
N PHE A 10 -5.49 -11.76 -13.68
CA PHE A 10 -4.68 -10.71 -14.30
C PHE A 10 -4.47 -10.90 -15.80
N ASP A 11 -4.35 -12.14 -16.28
CA ASP A 11 -4.29 -12.42 -17.72
C ASP A 11 -5.56 -11.95 -18.47
N ARG A 12 -6.74 -12.10 -17.84
CA ARG A 12 -7.99 -11.59 -18.44
C ARG A 12 -8.05 -10.07 -18.50
N CYS A 13 -7.45 -9.40 -17.50
CA CYS A 13 -7.47 -7.93 -17.43
C CYS A 13 -6.34 -7.29 -18.26
N ALA A 14 -5.33 -8.04 -18.67
CA ALA A 14 -4.09 -7.51 -19.22
C ALA A 14 -4.29 -6.59 -20.44
N SER A 15 -5.20 -6.96 -21.36
CA SER A 15 -5.40 -6.20 -22.60
C SER A 15 -6.00 -4.81 -22.41
N THR A 16 -6.74 -4.56 -21.33
CA THR A 16 -7.35 -3.25 -21.03
C THR A 16 -6.67 -2.55 -19.86
N TRP A 17 -5.70 -3.21 -19.20
CA TRP A 17 -5.10 -2.76 -17.95
C TRP A 17 -4.61 -1.31 -17.97
N ASP A 18 -3.84 -0.95 -19.00
CA ASP A 18 -3.29 0.41 -19.13
C ASP A 18 -4.36 1.47 -19.41
N ALA A 19 -5.42 1.11 -20.13
CA ALA A 19 -6.51 2.03 -20.47
C ALA A 19 -7.44 2.32 -19.26
N ASP A 20 -7.60 1.32 -18.40
CA ASP A 20 -8.51 1.41 -17.24
C ASP A 20 -7.77 1.92 -15.99
N MET A 21 -6.44 2.10 -16.06
CA MET A 21 -5.62 2.46 -14.91
C MET A 21 -5.76 3.94 -14.54
N ILE A 22 -6.14 4.19 -13.29
CA ILE A 22 -6.07 5.52 -12.68
C ILE A 22 -4.72 5.66 -11.99
N LYS A 23 -3.89 6.60 -12.44
CA LYS A 23 -2.59 6.90 -11.83
C LYS A 23 -2.39 8.40 -11.66
N SER A 24 -1.61 8.78 -10.67
CA SER A 24 -1.18 10.14 -10.42
C SER A 24 0.34 10.21 -10.45
N ASP A 25 0.91 10.93 -11.40
CA ASP A 25 2.36 11.11 -11.55
C ASP A 25 2.97 11.75 -10.30
N ALA A 26 2.25 12.69 -9.67
CA ALA A 26 2.68 13.34 -8.43
C ALA A 26 2.78 12.34 -7.26
N ILE A 27 1.80 11.43 -7.14
CA ILE A 27 1.79 10.40 -6.08
C ILE A 27 2.89 9.39 -6.34
N ILE A 28 3.04 8.90 -7.58
CA ILE A 28 4.13 7.98 -7.95
C ILE A 28 5.49 8.65 -7.68
N GLY A 29 5.65 9.91 -8.08
CA GLY A 29 6.84 10.70 -7.78
C GLY A 29 7.16 10.70 -6.29
N LYS A 30 6.18 11.00 -5.44
CA LYS A 30 6.35 11.00 -3.98
C LYS A 30 6.69 9.62 -3.42
N ILE A 31 6.06 8.55 -3.92
CA ILE A 31 6.38 7.17 -3.53
C ILE A 31 7.84 6.85 -3.83
N LEU A 32 8.32 7.20 -5.02
CA LEU A 32 9.69 6.92 -5.45
C LEU A 32 10.72 7.81 -4.74
N ASP A 33 10.35 9.04 -4.36
CA ASP A 33 11.20 9.90 -3.52
C ASP A 33 11.39 9.28 -2.13
N ASN A 34 10.30 8.81 -1.51
CA ASN A 34 10.35 8.12 -0.23
C ASN A 34 11.09 6.77 -0.32
N ALA A 35 11.04 6.10 -1.47
CA ALA A 35 11.79 4.88 -1.76
C ALA A 35 13.27 5.15 -2.07
N GLU A 36 13.64 6.44 -2.19
CA GLU A 36 14.99 6.89 -2.58
C GLU A 36 15.48 6.23 -3.88
N VAL A 37 14.59 6.09 -4.86
CA VAL A 37 14.98 5.60 -6.19
C VAL A 37 15.70 6.70 -6.94
N GLY A 38 16.92 6.44 -7.37
CA GLY A 38 17.77 7.43 -8.02
C GLY A 38 18.76 6.87 -9.03
N SER A 39 19.60 7.76 -9.54
CA SER A 39 20.55 7.47 -10.60
C SER A 39 21.54 6.36 -10.24
N GLY A 40 21.80 5.48 -11.19
CA GLY A 40 22.79 4.40 -11.07
C GLY A 40 22.33 3.17 -10.29
N MET A 41 21.10 3.17 -9.76
CA MET A 41 20.55 2.06 -8.98
C MET A 41 20.01 0.92 -9.86
N GLU A 42 20.15 -0.31 -9.37
CA GLU A 42 19.49 -1.50 -9.92
C GLU A 42 18.16 -1.72 -9.19
N VAL A 43 17.06 -1.67 -9.91
CA VAL A 43 15.69 -1.75 -9.36
C VAL A 43 15.02 -3.06 -9.74
N LEU A 44 14.41 -3.73 -8.76
CA LEU A 44 13.47 -4.84 -8.99
C LEU A 44 12.04 -4.34 -8.76
N ASP A 45 11.21 -4.45 -9.77
CA ASP A 45 9.78 -4.17 -9.72
C ASP A 45 9.00 -5.48 -9.64
N VAL A 46 8.39 -5.74 -8.49
CA VAL A 46 7.73 -7.01 -8.16
C VAL A 46 6.24 -6.92 -8.45
N ALA A 47 5.72 -7.89 -9.20
CA ALA A 47 4.40 -7.87 -9.81
C ALA A 47 4.23 -6.62 -10.68
N CYS A 48 5.16 -6.46 -11.62
CA CYS A 48 5.29 -5.25 -12.43
C CYS A 48 4.12 -5.01 -13.39
N GLY A 49 3.23 -5.98 -13.56
CA GLY A 49 2.11 -5.92 -14.49
C GLY A 49 2.58 -5.61 -15.90
N THR A 50 1.97 -4.60 -16.51
CA THR A 50 2.32 -4.11 -17.85
C THR A 50 3.52 -3.13 -17.86
N GLY A 51 4.25 -3.01 -16.75
CA GLY A 51 5.42 -2.14 -16.62
C GLY A 51 5.09 -0.67 -16.35
N VAL A 52 4.03 -0.40 -15.60
CA VAL A 52 3.52 0.96 -15.33
C VAL A 52 4.55 1.87 -14.64
N MET A 53 5.45 1.31 -13.84
CA MET A 53 6.45 2.05 -13.09
C MET A 53 7.77 2.29 -13.85
N PHE A 54 7.99 1.61 -14.99
CA PHE A 54 9.31 1.58 -15.64
C PHE A 54 9.76 2.94 -16.14
N ASP A 55 8.88 3.73 -16.76
CA ASP A 55 9.22 5.09 -17.24
C ASP A 55 9.69 5.98 -16.06
N TYR A 56 9.01 5.91 -14.92
CA TYR A 56 9.40 6.69 -13.74
C TYR A 56 10.75 6.30 -13.17
N TYR A 57 11.14 5.02 -13.24
CA TYR A 57 12.50 4.59 -12.89
C TYR A 57 13.53 5.09 -13.88
N LEU A 58 13.25 4.96 -15.18
CA LEU A 58 14.14 5.41 -16.25
C LEU A 58 14.38 6.91 -16.21
N GLU A 59 13.35 7.71 -15.98
CA GLU A 59 13.44 9.17 -15.81
C GLU A 59 14.34 9.56 -14.62
N ARG A 60 14.43 8.72 -13.58
CA ARG A 60 15.33 8.91 -12.43
C ARG A 60 16.77 8.47 -12.71
N GLY A 61 17.04 7.96 -13.92
CA GLY A 61 18.39 7.60 -14.36
C GLY A 61 18.94 6.32 -13.74
N VAL A 62 18.08 5.35 -13.37
CA VAL A 62 18.51 4.07 -12.83
C VAL A 62 19.45 3.33 -13.79
N ALA A 63 20.31 2.46 -13.26
CA ALA A 63 21.22 1.64 -14.08
C ALA A 63 20.45 0.55 -14.81
N SER A 64 19.50 -0.10 -14.13
CA SER A 64 18.66 -1.13 -14.72
C SER A 64 17.32 -1.28 -13.97
N VAL A 65 16.33 -1.76 -14.69
CA VAL A 65 15.02 -2.18 -14.17
C VAL A 65 14.83 -3.66 -14.50
N THR A 66 14.60 -4.47 -13.49
CA THR A 66 14.13 -5.85 -13.65
C THR A 66 12.69 -5.91 -13.19
N GLY A 67 11.75 -6.11 -14.11
CA GLY A 67 10.35 -6.38 -13.80
C GLY A 67 10.12 -7.88 -13.70
N ILE A 68 9.38 -8.32 -12.69
CA ILE A 68 8.93 -9.71 -12.58
C ILE A 68 7.43 -9.77 -12.33
N ASP A 69 6.73 -10.59 -13.12
CA ASP A 69 5.30 -10.82 -12.95
C ASP A 69 4.96 -12.29 -13.16
N ILE A 70 4.02 -12.81 -12.35
CA ILE A 70 3.58 -14.21 -12.43
C ILE A 70 2.57 -14.42 -13.58
N ALA A 71 1.86 -13.36 -14.03
CA ALA A 71 0.84 -13.41 -15.07
C ALA A 71 1.48 -13.26 -16.46
N PRO A 72 1.44 -14.30 -17.31
CA PRO A 72 2.11 -14.30 -18.63
C PRO A 72 1.69 -13.16 -19.56
N GLU A 73 0.40 -12.83 -19.64
CA GLU A 73 -0.05 -11.77 -20.55
C GLU A 73 0.37 -10.37 -20.04
N MET A 74 0.42 -10.15 -18.71
CA MET A 74 0.98 -8.93 -18.13
C MET A 74 2.45 -8.76 -18.48
N ALA A 75 3.27 -9.77 -18.17
CA ALA A 75 4.71 -9.76 -18.45
C ALA A 75 5.02 -9.60 -19.96
N LYS A 76 4.23 -10.22 -20.82
CA LYS A 76 4.36 -10.11 -22.27
C LYS A 76 4.11 -8.68 -22.77
N ILE A 77 3.08 -8.00 -22.27
CA ILE A 77 2.80 -6.60 -22.62
C ILE A 77 3.96 -5.71 -22.15
N ALA A 78 4.43 -5.87 -20.90
CA ALA A 78 5.59 -5.13 -20.42
C ALA A 78 6.82 -5.35 -21.29
N ALA A 79 7.15 -6.60 -21.61
CA ALA A 79 8.29 -6.94 -22.47
C ALA A 79 8.18 -6.34 -23.87
N GLN A 80 6.98 -6.29 -24.44
CA GLN A 80 6.75 -5.68 -25.76
C GLN A 80 6.90 -4.15 -25.72
N LYS A 81 6.36 -3.48 -24.70
CA LYS A 81 6.46 -2.02 -24.51
C LYS A 81 7.91 -1.55 -24.40
N TYR A 82 8.74 -2.32 -23.73
CA TYR A 82 10.14 -1.97 -23.45
C TYR A 82 11.15 -2.80 -24.24
N ALA A 83 10.74 -3.43 -25.36
CA ALA A 83 11.60 -4.31 -26.15
C ALA A 83 12.87 -3.64 -26.69
N THR A 84 12.87 -2.31 -26.87
CA THR A 84 14.01 -1.51 -27.34
C THR A 84 14.76 -0.78 -26.23
N GLU A 85 14.33 -0.90 -24.97
CA GLU A 85 14.98 -0.24 -23.85
C GLU A 85 16.01 -1.18 -23.18
N PRO A 86 17.32 -0.95 -23.42
CA PRO A 86 18.36 -1.90 -22.97
C PRO A 86 18.52 -1.99 -21.46
N LYS A 87 17.97 -1.03 -20.72
CA LYS A 87 18.01 -1.02 -19.26
C LYS A 87 16.88 -1.84 -18.63
N VAL A 88 15.89 -2.28 -19.41
CA VAL A 88 14.73 -3.01 -18.91
C VAL A 88 14.81 -4.49 -19.25
N GLN A 89 14.65 -5.33 -18.24
CA GLN A 89 14.46 -6.77 -18.37
C GLN A 89 13.12 -7.15 -17.74
N VAL A 90 12.30 -7.93 -18.44
CA VAL A 90 11.04 -8.46 -17.92
C VAL A 90 11.13 -9.98 -17.80
N ILE A 91 10.73 -10.50 -16.64
CA ILE A 91 10.74 -11.92 -16.28
C ILE A 91 9.31 -12.35 -16.02
N CYS A 92 8.84 -13.38 -16.72
CA CYS A 92 7.56 -14.02 -16.40
C CYS A 92 7.82 -15.19 -15.46
N ALA A 93 7.66 -14.98 -14.16
CA ALA A 93 7.88 -15.99 -13.14
C ALA A 93 7.29 -15.55 -11.78
N ASP A 94 7.18 -16.50 -10.87
CA ASP A 94 6.88 -16.21 -9.47
C ASP A 94 8.14 -15.72 -8.75
N VAL A 95 8.09 -14.53 -8.18
CA VAL A 95 9.21 -13.93 -7.44
C VAL A 95 9.63 -14.77 -6.24
N GLU A 96 8.71 -15.53 -5.64
CA GLU A 96 9.01 -16.37 -4.47
C GLU A 96 9.83 -17.62 -4.83
N ASP A 97 9.81 -18.04 -6.09
CA ASP A 97 10.44 -19.28 -6.57
C ASP A 97 11.57 -19.01 -7.59
N TYR A 98 11.70 -17.76 -8.08
CA TYR A 98 12.71 -17.40 -9.08
C TYR A 98 14.08 -17.17 -8.47
N ALA A 99 15.12 -17.79 -9.04
CA ALA A 99 16.50 -17.63 -8.60
C ALA A 99 17.17 -16.47 -9.36
N PHE A 100 17.28 -15.31 -8.70
CA PHE A 100 18.04 -14.19 -9.26
C PHE A 100 19.54 -14.42 -9.12
N ASP A 101 20.29 -14.02 -10.13
CA ASP A 101 21.77 -14.07 -10.18
C ASP A 101 22.43 -12.83 -9.56
N ARG A 102 21.64 -11.86 -9.12
CA ARG A 102 22.07 -10.56 -8.58
C ARG A 102 21.20 -10.09 -7.42
N LYS A 103 21.67 -9.05 -6.75
CA LYS A 103 20.91 -8.30 -5.74
C LYS A 103 20.63 -6.89 -6.22
N PHE A 104 19.61 -6.25 -5.62
CA PHE A 104 19.08 -4.97 -6.04
C PHE A 104 19.33 -3.88 -4.99
N ASP A 105 19.45 -2.63 -5.44
CA ASP A 105 19.52 -1.47 -4.56
C ASP A 105 18.14 -1.12 -4.03
N ARG A 106 17.11 -1.25 -4.88
CA ARG A 106 15.72 -0.95 -4.56
C ARG A 106 14.81 -2.07 -5.04
N ILE A 107 13.87 -2.45 -4.19
CA ILE A 107 12.78 -3.34 -4.55
C ILE A 107 11.48 -2.61 -4.30
N VAL A 108 10.60 -2.58 -5.29
CA VAL A 108 9.29 -1.93 -5.23
C VAL A 108 8.20 -2.95 -5.51
N VAL A 109 7.16 -2.94 -4.67
CA VAL A 109 5.90 -3.65 -4.88
C VAL A 109 4.81 -2.59 -4.96
N TYR A 110 4.37 -2.24 -6.16
CA TYR A 110 3.41 -1.17 -6.40
C TYR A 110 2.05 -1.72 -6.81
N ASN A 111 1.00 -1.34 -6.08
CA ASN A 111 -0.41 -1.75 -6.31
C ASN A 111 -0.65 -3.28 -6.37
N ALA A 112 0.21 -4.09 -5.76
CA ALA A 112 0.16 -5.55 -5.91
C ALA A 112 0.15 -6.34 -4.60
N PHE A 113 0.53 -5.73 -3.47
CA PHE A 113 0.78 -6.44 -2.22
C PHE A 113 -0.40 -7.29 -1.70
N PRO A 114 -1.68 -6.89 -1.81
CA PRO A 114 -2.82 -7.71 -1.39
C PRO A 114 -2.96 -9.04 -2.12
N HIS A 115 -2.32 -9.20 -3.27
CA HIS A 115 -2.36 -10.42 -4.09
C HIS A 115 -1.32 -11.47 -3.70
N PHE A 116 -0.48 -11.20 -2.69
CA PHE A 116 0.46 -12.18 -2.17
C PHE A 116 -0.14 -12.97 -1.00
N PRO A 117 -0.27 -14.30 -1.12
CA PRO A 117 -0.92 -15.13 -0.10
C PRO A 117 -0.20 -15.12 1.25
N TYR A 118 1.13 -14.99 1.24
CA TYR A 118 2.00 -15.13 2.41
C TYR A 118 2.91 -13.91 2.61
N PRO A 119 2.38 -12.78 3.11
CA PRO A 119 3.12 -11.51 3.22
C PRO A 119 4.46 -11.63 3.94
N LYS A 120 4.52 -12.33 5.08
CA LYS A 120 5.76 -12.52 5.85
C LYS A 120 6.82 -13.29 5.06
N ARG A 121 6.41 -14.30 4.28
CA ARG A 121 7.31 -15.08 3.42
C ARG A 121 7.86 -14.21 2.30
N LEU A 122 7.00 -13.45 1.63
CA LEU A 122 7.40 -12.51 0.58
C LEU A 122 8.44 -11.52 1.10
N ILE A 123 8.16 -10.81 2.20
CA ILE A 123 9.06 -9.80 2.78
C ILE A 123 10.43 -10.41 3.10
N LYS A 124 10.48 -11.63 3.67
CA LYS A 124 11.72 -12.35 3.94
C LYS A 124 12.52 -12.65 2.67
N ILE A 125 11.84 -13.10 1.60
CA ILE A 125 12.49 -13.40 0.31
C ILE A 125 13.05 -12.12 -0.28
N LEU A 126 12.25 -11.04 -0.34
CA LEU A 126 12.67 -9.75 -0.89
C LEU A 126 13.83 -9.14 -0.10
N ALA A 127 13.89 -9.29 1.22
CA ALA A 127 15.05 -8.90 2.02
C ALA A 127 16.32 -9.64 1.60
N GLY A 128 16.22 -10.92 1.21
CA GLY A 128 17.32 -11.72 0.70
C GLY A 128 17.85 -11.25 -0.67
N LEU A 129 17.00 -10.61 -1.48
CA LEU A 129 17.33 -10.10 -2.81
C LEU A 129 17.94 -8.68 -2.79
N LEU A 130 17.91 -7.99 -1.66
CA LEU A 130 18.50 -6.66 -1.52
C LEU A 130 20.01 -6.75 -1.23
N LYS A 131 20.76 -5.80 -1.80
CA LYS A 131 22.13 -5.49 -1.40
C LYS A 131 22.16 -5.06 0.09
N GLU A 132 23.38 -4.89 0.65
CA GLU A 132 23.54 -4.21 1.92
C GLU A 132 22.82 -2.88 1.93
N ASP A 133 22.51 -2.04 2.57
CA ASP A 133 21.84 -0.74 2.48
C ASP A 133 20.69 -0.64 1.44
N GLY A 134 20.25 -1.79 0.91
CA GLY A 134 19.13 -1.86 -0.03
C GLY A 134 17.77 -1.56 0.65
N ARG A 135 16.83 -1.02 -0.11
CA ARG A 135 15.51 -0.62 0.42
C ARG A 135 14.37 -1.38 -0.25
N LEU A 136 13.44 -1.85 0.57
CA LEU A 136 12.15 -2.39 0.13
C LEU A 136 11.06 -1.34 0.32
N THR A 137 10.23 -1.19 -0.70
CA THR A 137 9.03 -0.34 -0.66
C THR A 137 7.81 -1.15 -1.10
N VAL A 138 6.78 -1.16 -0.27
CA VAL A 138 5.43 -1.59 -0.63
C VAL A 138 4.56 -0.35 -0.65
N ALA A 139 3.92 -0.07 -1.79
CA ALA A 139 3.14 1.14 -1.96
C ALA A 139 1.90 0.94 -2.85
N HIS A 140 0.93 1.82 -2.65
CA HIS A 140 -0.27 1.94 -3.48
C HIS A 140 -0.54 3.42 -3.76
N GLY A 141 -0.96 3.71 -4.99
CA GLY A 141 -1.31 5.06 -5.45
C GLY A 141 -2.71 5.52 -5.07
N MET A 142 -3.34 4.83 -4.11
CA MET A 142 -4.67 5.15 -3.58
C MET A 142 -4.70 4.88 -2.08
N SER A 143 -5.75 5.35 -1.39
CA SER A 143 -5.97 5.04 0.02
C SER A 143 -6.26 3.54 0.22
N ARG A 144 -6.01 3.05 1.44
CA ARG A 144 -6.34 1.66 1.81
C ARG A 144 -7.82 1.35 1.58
N GLU A 145 -8.70 2.27 1.97
CA GLU A 145 -10.16 2.12 1.86
C GLU A 145 -10.59 2.02 0.39
N ALA A 146 -10.00 2.82 -0.50
CA ALA A 146 -10.26 2.74 -1.93
C ALA A 146 -9.82 1.38 -2.51
N ILE A 147 -8.66 0.87 -2.08
CA ILE A 147 -8.14 -0.44 -2.52
C ILE A 147 -9.05 -1.57 -2.04
N ASP A 148 -9.42 -1.57 -0.75
CA ASP A 148 -10.33 -2.59 -0.19
C ASP A 148 -11.71 -2.55 -0.87
N GLY A 149 -12.20 -1.35 -1.24
CA GLY A 149 -13.39 -1.18 -2.05
C GLY A 149 -13.29 -1.77 -3.46
N HIS A 150 -12.15 -1.59 -4.13
CA HIS A 150 -11.88 -2.17 -5.45
C HIS A 150 -11.74 -3.70 -5.40
N HIS A 151 -11.31 -4.27 -4.26
CA HIS A 151 -11.21 -5.71 -4.05
C HIS A 151 -12.53 -6.37 -3.66
N SER A 152 -13.67 -5.67 -3.74
CA SER A 152 -15.01 -6.24 -3.62
C SER A 152 -15.42 -7.01 -4.90
N GLY A 153 -16.32 -7.98 -4.79
CA GLY A 153 -16.81 -8.75 -5.94
C GLY A 153 -15.81 -9.77 -6.50
N ALA A 154 -15.53 -9.74 -7.81
CA ALA A 154 -14.68 -10.74 -8.47
C ALA A 154 -13.21 -10.71 -7.99
N ALA A 155 -12.70 -9.53 -7.63
CA ALA A 155 -11.33 -9.35 -7.14
C ALA A 155 -11.14 -9.86 -5.71
N SER A 156 -12.20 -10.07 -4.92
CA SER A 156 -12.10 -10.60 -3.56
C SER A 156 -11.50 -12.02 -3.47
N LYS A 157 -11.61 -12.78 -4.56
CA LYS A 157 -11.04 -14.15 -4.63
C LYS A 157 -9.52 -14.15 -4.79
N VAL A 158 -8.96 -13.06 -5.27
CA VAL A 158 -7.52 -12.92 -5.58
C VAL A 158 -6.84 -11.88 -4.71
N SER A 159 -7.44 -11.48 -3.60
CA SER A 159 -6.90 -10.49 -2.67
C SER A 159 -7.16 -10.88 -1.21
N ASN A 160 -6.17 -10.64 -0.34
CA ASN A 160 -6.30 -10.76 1.12
C ASN A 160 -6.80 -9.46 1.78
N GLY A 161 -7.11 -8.42 0.98
CA GLY A 161 -7.23 -7.04 1.48
C GLY A 161 -5.87 -6.41 1.78
N LEU A 162 -5.83 -5.09 1.92
CA LEU A 162 -4.60 -4.39 2.24
C LEU A 162 -4.44 -4.29 3.76
N MET A 163 -3.33 -4.84 4.29
CA MET A 163 -2.97 -4.71 5.71
C MET A 163 -2.94 -3.24 6.13
N SER A 164 -3.19 -2.94 7.40
CA SER A 164 -2.87 -1.61 7.92
C SER A 164 -1.38 -1.31 7.77
N ALA A 165 -1.01 -0.04 7.62
CA ALA A 165 0.39 0.34 7.47
C ALA A 165 1.24 -0.06 8.70
N ASP A 166 0.63 -0.03 9.90
CA ASP A 166 1.27 -0.46 11.14
C ASP A 166 1.47 -1.98 11.19
N ASP A 167 0.50 -2.78 10.71
CA ASP A 167 0.67 -4.23 10.62
C ASP A 167 1.74 -4.61 9.60
N LEU A 168 1.77 -3.93 8.44
CA LEU A 168 2.82 -4.16 7.46
C LEU A 168 4.19 -3.74 8.01
N LYS A 169 4.28 -2.62 8.75
CA LYS A 169 5.50 -2.24 9.46
C LYS A 169 5.98 -3.37 10.37
N ARG A 170 5.10 -4.00 11.16
CA ARG A 170 5.46 -5.14 12.02
C ARG A 170 5.99 -6.34 11.22
N VAL A 171 5.49 -6.55 9.99
CA VAL A 171 6.01 -7.59 9.08
C VAL A 171 7.40 -7.24 8.55
N PHE A 172 7.70 -5.95 8.35
CA PHE A 172 9.00 -5.45 7.92
C PHE A 172 10.06 -5.50 9.03
N ASP A 173 9.70 -5.14 10.26
CA ASP A 173 10.61 -4.93 11.41
C ASP A 173 11.67 -6.03 11.63
N PRO A 174 11.40 -7.34 11.40
CA PRO A 174 12.43 -8.37 11.54
C PRO A 174 13.59 -8.26 10.54
N HIS A 175 13.38 -7.59 9.41
CA HIS A 175 14.32 -7.55 8.29
C HIS A 175 14.75 -6.13 7.89
N PHE A 176 14.02 -5.11 8.33
CA PHE A 176 14.18 -3.73 7.88
C PHE A 176 14.16 -2.73 9.03
N HIS A 177 14.89 -1.63 8.88
CA HIS A 177 14.64 -0.38 9.58
C HIS A 177 13.58 0.37 8.80
N VAL A 178 12.35 0.39 9.30
CA VAL A 178 11.24 1.09 8.64
C VAL A 178 11.36 2.58 8.91
N GLU A 179 11.47 3.38 7.85
CA GLU A 179 11.62 4.83 7.91
C GLU A 179 10.39 5.58 7.38
N THR A 180 9.60 4.92 6.53
CA THR A 180 8.40 5.51 5.96
C THR A 180 7.19 4.63 6.26
N VAL A 181 6.19 5.23 6.90
CA VAL A 181 4.86 4.64 7.09
C VAL A 181 3.85 5.72 6.74
N VAL A 182 3.15 5.54 5.64
CA VAL A 182 2.12 6.46 5.14
C VAL A 182 0.86 5.67 4.85
N SER A 183 -0.25 6.10 5.42
CA SER A 183 -1.59 5.65 5.05
C SER A 183 -2.51 6.84 5.14
N ASN A 184 -2.89 7.39 4.00
CA ASN A 184 -3.74 8.57 3.91
C ASN A 184 -4.71 8.45 2.71
N ARG A 185 -5.54 9.46 2.50
CA ARG A 185 -6.53 9.49 1.41
C ARG A 185 -5.96 9.36 -0.01
N HIS A 186 -4.67 9.59 -0.21
CA HIS A 186 -4.05 9.64 -1.53
C HIS A 186 -3.13 8.46 -1.82
N MET A 187 -2.49 7.92 -0.78
CA MET A 187 -1.51 6.87 -0.96
C MET A 187 -1.33 6.03 0.30
N TYR A 188 -0.82 4.84 0.07
CA TYR A 188 -0.35 3.94 1.11
C TYR A 188 1.11 3.57 0.82
N GLN A 189 1.99 3.61 1.83
CA GLN A 189 3.38 3.22 1.66
C GLN A 189 4.01 2.77 2.97
N VAL A 190 4.72 1.64 2.93
CA VAL A 190 5.70 1.24 3.95
C VAL A 190 7.03 1.00 3.26
N SER A 191 8.09 1.66 3.74
CA SER A 191 9.43 1.55 3.16
C SER A 191 10.48 1.49 4.26
N GLY A 192 11.49 0.64 4.06
CA GLY A 192 12.56 0.46 5.03
C GLY A 192 13.86 -0.02 4.40
N VAL A 193 14.99 0.32 5.04
CA VAL A 193 16.32 -0.13 4.69
C VAL A 193 16.59 -1.49 5.32
N LYS A 194 17.21 -2.38 4.57
CA LYS A 194 17.59 -3.72 5.04
C LYS A 194 18.49 -3.64 6.27
N ARG A 195 18.16 -4.44 7.30
CA ARG A 195 19.05 -4.59 8.48
C ARG A 195 20.32 -5.30 8.10
N GLN A 196 21.43 -4.86 8.67
CA GLN A 196 22.72 -5.55 8.50
C GLN A 196 22.75 -6.86 9.31
N ALA A 197 23.50 -7.83 8.81
CA ALA A 197 23.66 -9.11 9.49
C ALA A 197 24.34 -8.90 10.87
N GLY A 198 23.62 -9.19 11.95
CA GLY A 198 24.08 -9.02 13.34
C GLY A 198 23.32 -7.95 14.15
N GLU A 199 22.49 -7.13 13.52
CA GLU A 199 21.59 -6.23 14.24
C GLU A 199 20.36 -7.00 14.76
N HIS A 200 20.38 -7.30 16.07
CA HIS A 200 19.17 -7.78 16.74
C HIS A 200 18.21 -6.61 16.96
N SER A 201 16.92 -6.82 16.69
CA SER A 201 15.90 -5.85 17.02
C SER A 201 15.83 -5.68 18.54
N HIS A 202 16.54 -4.69 19.06
CA HIS A 202 16.25 -4.20 20.40
C HIS A 202 14.94 -3.40 20.27
N GLY A 203 13.83 -3.99 20.75
CA GLY A 203 12.57 -3.32 20.83
C GLY A 203 12.76 -2.00 21.58
N SER A 204 12.73 -0.90 20.87
CA SER A 204 12.59 0.41 21.47
C SER A 204 11.22 0.45 22.13
N LEU A 205 11.22 0.40 23.47
CA LEU A 205 10.06 0.66 24.31
C LEU A 205 9.74 2.17 24.21
N THR A 206 9.11 2.57 23.12
CA THR A 206 8.38 3.81 23.08
C THR A 206 6.91 3.46 23.36
N HIS A 207 6.37 4.06 24.40
CA HIS A 207 5.00 3.91 24.85
C HIS A 207 4.04 4.23 23.69
N SER A 208 3.62 3.21 22.95
CA SER A 208 2.37 3.26 22.22
C SER A 208 1.31 2.69 23.15
N HIS A 209 0.22 3.40 23.30
CA HIS A 209 -0.95 2.88 24.00
C HIS A 209 -1.49 1.69 23.17
N ASP A 210 -0.97 0.51 23.47
CA ASP A 210 -1.46 -0.77 22.99
C ASP A 210 -2.81 -1.03 23.65
N HIS A 211 -3.89 -0.89 22.89
CA HIS A 211 -5.09 -1.63 23.20
C HIS A 211 -4.94 -3.04 22.59
N GLN A 212 -4.12 -3.90 23.21
CA GLN A 212 -4.29 -5.32 23.06
C GLN A 212 -5.66 -5.70 23.64
N PRO A 213 -6.50 -6.48 22.93
CA PRO A 213 -7.62 -7.13 23.59
C PRO A 213 -7.02 -7.98 24.73
N SER A 214 -7.40 -7.69 25.96
CA SER A 214 -7.02 -8.52 27.09
C SER A 214 -7.56 -9.91 26.81
N GLU A 215 -6.78 -10.97 27.04
CA GLU A 215 -7.21 -12.38 26.86
C GLU A 215 -8.47 -12.73 27.66
N ASN A 216 -9.08 -11.78 28.36
CA ASN A 216 -10.28 -11.90 29.21
C ASN A 216 -11.34 -10.81 28.91
N ALA A 217 -11.28 -10.10 27.78
CA ALA A 217 -12.32 -9.12 27.44
C ALA A 217 -13.65 -9.86 27.17
N THR A 218 -14.72 -9.36 27.74
CA THR A 218 -16.06 -9.87 27.42
C THR A 218 -16.47 -9.42 26.01
N PRO A 219 -17.37 -10.17 25.33
CA PRO A 219 -17.86 -9.75 24.01
C PRO A 219 -18.45 -8.33 23.98
N LEU A 220 -18.98 -7.84 25.09
CA LEU A 220 -19.48 -6.48 25.23
C LEU A 220 -18.36 -5.45 25.27
N GLU A 221 -17.26 -5.72 26.01
CA GLU A 221 -16.11 -4.83 26.05
C GLU A 221 -15.42 -4.71 24.70
N GLU A 222 -15.31 -5.79 23.95
CA GLU A 222 -14.81 -5.78 22.57
C GLU A 222 -15.70 -4.94 21.65
N LEU A 223 -17.02 -5.09 21.73
CA LEU A 223 -17.98 -4.31 20.96
C LEU A 223 -17.90 -2.82 21.31
N LEU A 224 -17.80 -2.47 22.60
CA LEU A 224 -17.65 -1.09 23.05
C LEU A 224 -16.33 -0.46 22.59
N ALA A 225 -15.23 -1.23 22.59
CA ALA A 225 -13.95 -0.78 22.07
C ALA A 225 -14.03 -0.50 20.56
N MET A 226 -14.68 -1.39 19.79
CA MET A 226 -14.92 -1.19 18.36
C MET A 226 -15.79 0.03 18.09
N MET A 227 -16.86 0.25 18.85
CA MET A 227 -17.71 1.44 18.71
C MET A 227 -16.96 2.73 19.04
N LYS A 228 -16.10 2.75 20.08
CA LYS A 228 -15.23 3.89 20.40
C LYS A 228 -14.31 4.24 19.25
N TYR A 229 -13.68 3.20 18.66
CA TYR A 229 -12.84 3.39 17.49
C TYR A 229 -13.62 3.99 16.31
N LEU A 230 -14.81 3.46 16.00
CA LEU A 230 -15.64 3.96 14.90
C LEU A 230 -16.04 5.43 15.09
N VAL A 231 -16.45 5.84 16.29
CA VAL A 231 -16.80 7.24 16.58
C VAL A 231 -15.60 8.16 16.37
N SER A 232 -14.43 7.80 16.89
CA SER A 232 -13.21 8.59 16.69
C SER A 232 -12.76 8.63 15.22
N HIS A 233 -12.92 7.53 14.51
CA HIS A 233 -12.58 7.42 13.09
C HIS A 233 -13.51 8.29 12.21
N ASN A 234 -14.78 8.34 12.54
CA ASN A 234 -15.77 9.20 11.88
C ASN A 234 -15.45 10.69 12.03
N ASP A 235 -14.99 11.14 13.21
CA ASP A 235 -14.56 12.53 13.41
C ASP A 235 -13.38 12.91 12.51
N ALA A 236 -12.41 11.99 12.33
CA ALA A 236 -11.28 12.21 11.43
C ALA A 236 -11.74 12.35 9.97
N HIS A 237 -12.69 11.54 9.52
CA HIS A 237 -13.22 11.63 8.16
C HIS A 237 -14.05 12.90 7.93
N ALA A 238 -14.84 13.35 8.90
CA ALA A 238 -15.55 14.61 8.81
C ALA A 238 -14.57 15.78 8.59
N GLN A 239 -13.47 15.79 9.32
CA GLN A 239 -12.42 16.80 9.19
C GLN A 239 -11.73 16.75 7.81
N GLU A 240 -11.44 15.56 7.29
CA GLU A 240 -10.86 15.38 5.96
C GLU A 240 -11.77 15.92 4.85
N VAL A 241 -13.08 15.66 4.95
CA VAL A 241 -14.08 16.18 4.00
C VAL A 241 -14.17 17.69 4.09
N ALA A 242 -14.13 18.28 5.30
CA ALA A 242 -14.11 19.72 5.50
C ALA A 242 -12.86 20.39 4.89
N ASP A 243 -11.69 19.73 4.99
CA ASP A 243 -10.45 20.22 4.39
C ASP A 243 -10.51 20.19 2.86
N LEU A 244 -11.07 19.12 2.26
CA LEU A 244 -11.34 19.06 0.81
C LEU A 244 -12.32 20.14 0.35
N ALA A 245 -13.35 20.44 1.13
CA ALA A 245 -14.28 21.50 0.82
C ALA A 245 -13.56 22.87 0.74
N ARG A 246 -12.60 23.15 1.61
CA ARG A 246 -11.79 24.38 1.55
C ARG A 246 -10.98 24.49 0.25
N GLU A 247 -10.40 23.39 -0.24
CA GLU A 247 -9.71 23.38 -1.53
C GLU A 247 -10.66 23.74 -2.70
N LEU A 248 -11.92 23.30 -2.64
CA LEU A 248 -12.95 23.66 -3.62
C LEU A 248 -13.36 25.14 -3.53
N LEU A 249 -13.39 25.70 -2.32
CA LEU A 249 -13.62 27.14 -2.13
C LEU A 249 -12.50 27.95 -2.78
N ASP A 250 -11.22 27.58 -2.57
CA ASP A 250 -10.04 28.20 -3.16
C ASP A 250 -10.01 28.04 -4.69
N ALA A 251 -10.59 26.94 -5.21
CA ALA A 251 -10.80 26.73 -6.65
C ALA A 251 -12.00 27.47 -7.24
N GLY A 252 -12.64 28.39 -6.48
CA GLY A 252 -13.74 29.23 -6.93
C GLY A 252 -15.10 28.51 -7.04
N LYS A 253 -15.35 27.51 -6.20
CA LYS A 253 -16.58 26.73 -6.13
C LYS A 253 -17.32 26.92 -4.79
N PRO A 254 -17.73 28.16 -4.39
CA PRO A 254 -18.29 28.41 -3.06
C PRO A 254 -19.59 27.66 -2.80
N GLN A 255 -20.45 27.50 -3.80
CA GLN A 255 -21.73 26.76 -3.62
C GLN A 255 -21.51 25.29 -3.27
N VAL A 256 -20.52 24.64 -3.91
CA VAL A 256 -20.18 23.24 -3.63
C VAL A 256 -19.52 23.13 -2.25
N TYR A 257 -18.74 24.13 -1.84
CA TYR A 257 -18.21 24.23 -0.49
C TYR A 257 -19.32 24.26 0.55
N ASP A 258 -20.33 25.13 0.38
CA ASP A 258 -21.44 25.27 1.32
C ASP A 258 -22.24 23.97 1.43
N GLU A 259 -22.57 23.31 0.30
CA GLU A 259 -23.27 22.02 0.27
C GLU A 259 -22.49 20.91 0.99
N ILE A 260 -21.15 20.85 0.82
CA ILE A 260 -20.31 19.85 1.50
C ILE A 260 -20.23 20.17 2.99
N MET A 261 -20.09 21.44 3.39
CA MET A 261 -20.04 21.82 4.80
C MET A 261 -21.35 21.55 5.54
N ASP A 262 -22.49 21.68 4.88
CA ASP A 262 -23.79 21.27 5.42
C ASP A 262 -23.81 19.74 5.65
N ALA A 263 -23.35 18.95 4.69
CA ALA A 263 -23.25 17.50 4.84
C ALA A 263 -22.27 17.07 5.95
N VAL A 264 -21.13 17.76 6.10
CA VAL A 264 -20.19 17.54 7.21
C VAL A 264 -20.86 17.83 8.55
N SER A 265 -21.62 18.92 8.65
CA SER A 265 -22.35 19.27 9.87
C SER A 265 -23.39 18.20 10.26
N ASP A 266 -24.14 17.67 9.28
CA ASP A 266 -25.07 16.56 9.52
C ASP A 266 -24.36 15.29 9.99
N PHE A 267 -23.21 14.99 9.41
CA PHE A 267 -22.38 13.84 9.79
C PHE A 267 -21.86 13.98 11.22
N ASP A 268 -21.33 15.14 11.59
CA ASP A 268 -20.89 15.45 12.95
C ASP A 268 -22.01 15.30 13.97
N MET A 269 -23.22 15.76 13.63
CA MET A 269 -24.40 15.62 14.49
C MET A 269 -24.77 14.14 14.71
N VAL A 270 -24.68 13.30 13.70
CA VAL A 270 -24.93 11.86 13.80
C VAL A 270 -23.84 11.19 14.65
N ASN A 271 -22.57 11.56 14.43
CA ASN A 271 -21.46 11.00 15.18
C ASN A 271 -21.50 11.39 16.67
N ALA A 272 -21.88 12.63 16.99
CA ALA A 272 -22.10 13.06 18.36
C ALA A 272 -23.24 12.27 19.08
N LYS A 273 -24.30 11.89 18.34
CA LYS A 273 -25.36 11.02 18.88
C LYS A 273 -24.84 9.62 19.19
N LEU A 274 -24.01 9.06 18.31
CA LEU A 274 -23.37 7.75 18.53
C LEU A 274 -22.43 7.80 19.75
N ALA A 275 -21.63 8.84 19.88
CA ALA A 275 -20.76 9.07 21.03
C ALA A 275 -21.56 9.15 22.35
N ALA A 276 -22.69 9.87 22.34
CA ALA A 276 -23.56 9.97 23.51
C ALA A 276 -24.21 8.62 23.92
N ILE A 277 -24.57 7.79 22.93
CA ILE A 277 -25.08 6.43 23.19
C ILE A 277 -23.96 5.58 23.81
N LEU A 278 -22.77 5.64 23.24
CA LEU A 278 -21.61 4.88 23.69
C LEU A 278 -21.23 5.24 25.14
N ASN A 279 -21.21 6.53 25.49
CA ASN A 279 -20.93 6.99 26.85
C ASN A 279 -21.93 6.41 27.86
N ARG A 280 -23.24 6.40 27.54
CA ARG A 280 -24.26 5.79 28.40
C ARG A 280 -24.05 4.29 28.62
N LEU A 281 -23.62 3.55 27.58
CA LEU A 281 -23.33 2.12 27.67
C LEU A 281 -22.06 1.80 28.48
N THR A 282 -21.19 2.80 28.68
CA THR A 282 -19.95 2.63 29.45
C THR A 282 -20.09 3.09 30.90
N GLU A 283 -21.19 3.77 31.26
CA GLU A 283 -21.52 4.23 32.61
C GLU A 283 -22.43 3.26 33.39
N GLU A 284 -23.01 2.27 32.71
CA GLU A 284 -23.78 1.15 33.30
C GLU A 284 -22.86 -0.06 33.59
#